data_47e301d5eb5e6961cb9eb8549e0745b0
#
_entry.id   47e301d5eb5e6961cb9eb8549e0745b0
#
_cell.length_a   1.000
_cell.length_b   1.000
_cell.length_c   1.000
_cell.angle_alpha   90.00
_cell.angle_beta   90.00
_cell.angle_gamma   90.00
#
_symmetry.space_group_name_H-M   'P 1'
#
loop_
_entity.id
_entity.type
_entity.pdbx_description
1 polymer ?
#
loop_
_entity_poly.entity_id
_entity_poly.type
_entity_poly.pdbx_seq_one_letter_code
_entity_poly.pdbx_strand_id
1 'polypeptide(L)'
;EGLTSSNDIDTMERSFVNQISPHKKLGIGLTGLYGNKKAGSWMVTKYQEAFKDTDIDANANYSARLTYDFAKANKMKNNIFHVGVSGFTEDYGMTPKTSSNSSINGTTHARIIKFKSAGRGYSPLFGLDVQGASATGVKFSKQNVQVESEFGGLEAIIASGPFKLQSEYTSGEFEAENYVSGGTNTTASADVKAWYLTAGYILTPGVKYSKSYKGGKMKGLKVPNPFDFKTGKGMGTWELIARIEGYQVDDININNGAASGSESRIRGTASGGDCASTADTYKVSSGTVSGCKSQANTYTLGINWLANKNVKFRAAYAQTNFDADVLAPDNTDAKAFDDEGLFSMRMQYMF
;
A
#
# COMPACT_ATOMS: atom_id res chain seq x y z
N GLU A 1 6.91 -6.49 3.04
CA GLU A 1 7.56 -5.19 2.70
C GLU A 1 7.38 -4.15 3.81
N GLY A 2 6.24 -4.07 4.47
CA GLY A 2 5.94 -3.11 5.54
C GLY A 2 6.95 -3.08 6.70
N LEU A 3 7.53 -4.22 7.05
CA LEU A 3 8.54 -4.34 8.10
C LEU A 3 9.98 -4.04 7.62
N THR A 4 10.19 -3.84 6.32
CA THR A 4 11.49 -3.44 5.77
C THR A 4 11.64 -1.93 5.89
N SER A 5 12.80 -1.47 6.36
CA SER A 5 13.11 -0.04 6.43
C SER A 5 12.97 0.61 5.04
N SER A 6 12.51 1.85 4.98
CA SER A 6 12.47 2.60 3.72
C SER A 6 13.85 2.75 3.06
N ASN A 7 14.92 2.64 3.85
CA ASN A 7 16.30 2.65 3.35
C ASN A 7 16.67 1.35 2.65
N ASP A 8 15.99 0.25 2.99
CA ASP A 8 16.34 -1.11 2.59
C ASP A 8 15.38 -1.70 1.54
N ILE A 9 14.31 -0.98 1.17
CA ILE A 9 13.44 -1.43 0.08
C ILE A 9 14.21 -1.44 -1.25
N ASP A 10 13.86 -2.38 -2.12
CA ASP A 10 14.58 -2.60 -3.38
C ASP A 10 14.19 -1.60 -4.48
N THR A 11 12.93 -1.22 -4.51
CA THR A 11 12.32 -0.31 -5.49
C THR A 11 12.25 1.13 -5.00
N MET A 12 11.90 2.07 -5.87
CA MET A 12 11.69 3.48 -5.50
C MET A 12 10.55 3.62 -4.50
N GLU A 13 9.46 2.95 -4.78
CA GLU A 13 8.23 2.99 -4.02
C GLU A 13 7.89 1.60 -3.47
N ARG A 14 7.07 1.56 -2.43
CA ARG A 14 6.51 0.33 -1.89
C ARG A 14 5.37 -0.16 -2.77
N SER A 15 5.13 -1.47 -2.74
CA SER A 15 4.08 -2.14 -3.50
C SER A 15 2.66 -1.70 -3.12
N PHE A 16 1.68 -2.09 -3.94
CA PHE A 16 0.26 -1.93 -3.63
C PHE A 16 -0.13 -2.64 -2.31
N VAL A 17 0.46 -3.79 -2.00
CA VAL A 17 0.27 -4.49 -0.71
C VAL A 17 0.54 -3.55 0.47
N ASN A 18 1.56 -2.71 0.38
CA ASN A 18 1.89 -1.78 1.45
C ASN A 18 0.93 -0.59 1.55
N GLN A 19 0.16 -0.29 0.49
CA GLN A 19 -0.77 0.84 0.51
C GLN A 19 -2.04 0.55 1.32
N ILE A 20 -2.38 -0.73 1.50
CA ILE A 20 -3.51 -1.19 2.31
C ILE A 20 -3.10 -1.73 3.68
N SER A 21 -1.82 -1.99 3.89
CA SER A 21 -1.33 -2.49 5.17
C SER A 21 -1.33 -1.39 6.25
N PRO A 22 -1.57 -1.73 7.53
CA PRO A 22 -1.46 -0.78 8.62
C PRO A 22 -0.09 -0.11 8.63
N HIS A 23 -0.09 1.22 8.67
CA HIS A 23 1.14 2.00 8.76
C HIS A 23 1.59 2.13 10.23
N LYS A 24 2.42 3.15 10.50
CA LYS A 24 2.89 3.45 11.85
C LYS A 24 1.71 3.82 12.76
N LYS A 25 1.39 2.93 13.68
CA LYS A 25 0.32 3.09 14.67
C LYS A 25 0.92 3.07 16.08
N LEU A 26 0.22 3.63 17.04
CA LEU A 26 0.56 3.52 18.46
C LEU A 26 -0.01 2.22 19.00
N GLY A 27 0.82 1.39 19.63
CA GLY A 27 0.35 0.11 20.13
C GLY A 27 1.39 -0.64 20.94
N ILE A 28 0.98 -1.81 21.40
CA ILE A 28 1.82 -2.75 22.14
C ILE A 28 1.94 -4.02 21.30
N GLY A 29 3.16 -4.53 21.15
CA GLY A 29 3.41 -5.75 20.41
C GLY A 29 4.31 -6.71 21.18
N LEU A 30 4.04 -7.99 21.01
CA LEU A 30 4.90 -9.08 21.43
C LEU A 30 5.52 -9.72 20.19
N THR A 31 6.79 -10.05 20.29
CA THR A 31 7.51 -10.74 19.21
C THR A 31 8.47 -11.76 19.77
N GLY A 32 8.68 -12.84 19.05
CA GLY A 32 9.59 -13.90 19.46
C GLY A 32 10.17 -14.66 18.30
N LEU A 33 11.15 -15.49 18.61
CA LEU A 33 11.77 -16.44 17.68
C LEU A 33 11.48 -17.85 18.14
N TYR A 34 11.32 -18.79 17.19
CA TYR A 34 11.03 -20.18 17.49
C TYR A 34 11.70 -21.14 16.49
N GLY A 35 11.54 -22.43 16.74
CA GLY A 35 12.02 -23.49 15.85
C GLY A 35 13.53 -23.70 15.90
N ASN A 36 13.98 -24.67 15.08
CA ASN A 36 15.40 -25.02 14.98
C ASN A 36 16.21 -23.78 14.55
N LYS A 37 17.29 -23.49 15.32
CA LYS A 37 18.17 -22.31 15.10
C LYS A 37 17.45 -20.96 15.10
N LYS A 38 16.29 -20.89 15.76
CA LYS A 38 15.47 -19.68 15.73
C LYS A 38 15.13 -19.29 14.27
N ALA A 39 14.74 -20.28 13.47
CA ALA A 39 14.39 -20.10 12.07
C ALA A 39 13.03 -19.44 11.86
N GLY A 40 12.12 -19.60 12.84
CA GLY A 40 10.83 -18.94 12.84
C GLY A 40 10.81 -17.63 13.63
N SER A 41 9.91 -16.75 13.26
CA SER A 41 9.55 -15.56 14.04
C SER A 41 8.04 -15.40 14.10
N TRP A 42 7.55 -14.85 15.20
CA TRP A 42 6.15 -14.48 15.37
C TRP A 42 6.03 -13.08 15.93
N MET A 43 4.94 -12.42 15.62
CA MET A 43 4.57 -11.12 16.14
C MET A 43 3.05 -11.07 16.31
N VAL A 44 2.60 -10.49 17.42
CA VAL A 44 1.19 -10.13 17.67
C VAL A 44 1.19 -8.71 18.20
N THR A 45 0.31 -7.88 17.68
CA THR A 45 0.18 -6.48 18.12
C THR A 45 -1.27 -6.13 18.37
N LYS A 46 -1.47 -5.26 19.36
CA LYS A 46 -2.69 -4.51 19.60
C LYS A 46 -2.35 -3.04 19.43
N TYR A 47 -3.09 -2.34 18.60
CA TYR A 47 -2.80 -0.94 18.28
C TYR A 47 -4.07 -0.11 18.13
N GLN A 48 -3.90 1.18 18.08
CA GLN A 48 -4.96 2.16 17.85
C GLN A 48 -4.59 3.05 16.68
N GLU A 49 -5.58 3.63 16.03
CA GLU A 49 -5.36 4.70 15.06
C GLU A 49 -4.65 5.87 15.75
N ALA A 50 -3.69 6.50 15.07
CA ALA A 50 -2.97 7.63 15.61
C ALA A 50 -3.93 8.80 15.82
N PHE A 51 -3.94 9.35 17.04
CA PHE A 51 -4.75 10.48 17.45
C PHE A 51 -4.63 11.66 16.47
N LYS A 52 -5.68 11.91 15.73
CA LYS A 52 -5.81 13.13 14.95
C LYS A 52 -6.98 14.01 15.41
N ASP A 53 -7.95 13.44 16.14
CA ASP A 53 -9.10 14.16 16.65
C ASP A 53 -9.60 13.61 17.98
N THR A 54 -10.29 14.43 18.75
CA THR A 54 -10.60 14.27 20.18
C THR A 54 -11.79 13.37 20.50
N ASP A 55 -12.44 12.78 19.53
CA ASP A 55 -13.56 11.84 19.73
C ASP A 55 -13.20 10.46 19.18
N ILE A 56 -12.60 9.66 20.03
CA ILE A 56 -12.12 8.34 19.67
C ILE A 56 -12.99 7.31 20.37
N ASP A 57 -13.84 6.67 19.60
CA ASP A 57 -14.20 5.30 19.90
C ASP A 57 -12.99 4.46 19.52
N ALA A 58 -12.13 4.26 20.52
CA ALA A 58 -10.87 3.56 20.34
C ALA A 58 -11.12 2.06 20.34
N ASN A 59 -11.65 1.54 19.24
CA ASN A 59 -11.70 0.11 19.04
C ASN A 59 -10.28 -0.43 18.92
N ALA A 60 -10.05 -1.60 19.48
CA ALA A 60 -8.73 -2.19 19.50
C ALA A 60 -8.49 -2.93 18.19
N ASN A 61 -7.49 -2.50 17.46
CA ASN A 61 -7.03 -3.13 16.23
C ASN A 61 -5.95 -4.17 16.54
N TYR A 62 -5.89 -5.21 15.77
CA TYR A 62 -4.97 -6.32 15.98
C TYR A 62 -4.22 -6.66 14.71
N SER A 63 -2.97 -7.12 14.87
CA SER A 63 -2.27 -7.80 13.78
C SER A 63 -1.45 -8.96 14.29
N ALA A 64 -1.29 -9.97 13.45
CA ALA A 64 -0.44 -11.12 13.73
C ALA A 64 0.38 -11.48 12.48
N ARG A 65 1.60 -12.01 12.72
CA ARG A 65 2.47 -12.52 11.66
C ARG A 65 3.27 -13.70 12.18
N LEU A 66 3.34 -14.75 11.37
CA LEU A 66 4.12 -15.96 11.64
C LEU A 66 4.98 -16.28 10.44
N THR A 67 6.27 -16.53 10.64
CA THR A 67 7.20 -16.84 9.54
C THR A 67 8.14 -17.97 9.86
N TYR A 68 8.65 -18.63 8.82
CA TYR A 68 9.66 -19.67 8.97
C TYR A 68 10.65 -19.67 7.80
N ASP A 69 11.95 -19.80 8.10
CA ASP A 69 13.03 -19.93 7.13
C ASP A 69 13.58 -21.36 7.14
N PHE A 70 13.14 -22.17 6.18
CA PHE A 70 13.56 -23.55 6.02
C PHE A 70 15.06 -23.68 5.70
N ALA A 71 15.65 -22.73 4.97
CA ALA A 71 17.07 -22.76 4.67
C ALA A 71 17.91 -22.58 5.94
N LYS A 72 17.50 -21.69 6.84
CA LYS A 72 18.14 -21.50 8.13
C LYS A 72 18.00 -22.71 9.04
N ALA A 73 16.80 -23.30 9.12
CA ALA A 73 16.53 -24.52 9.90
C ALA A 73 17.43 -25.68 9.48
N ASN A 74 17.68 -25.83 8.18
CA ASN A 74 18.49 -26.90 7.57
C ASN A 74 19.97 -26.52 7.35
N LYS A 75 20.45 -25.41 7.92
CA LYS A 75 21.85 -24.97 7.84
C LYS A 75 22.35 -24.66 6.40
N MET A 76 21.49 -24.30 5.49
CA MET A 76 21.84 -23.93 4.11
C MET A 76 22.44 -22.53 4.07
N LYS A 77 23.78 -22.42 4.15
CA LYS A 77 24.51 -21.19 4.47
C LYS A 77 24.34 -20.01 3.51
N ASN A 78 24.01 -20.22 2.26
CA ASN A 78 23.94 -19.16 1.24
C ASN A 78 22.53 -18.94 0.69
N ASN A 79 21.56 -19.60 1.29
CA ASN A 79 20.19 -19.61 0.82
C ASN A 79 19.24 -18.96 1.84
N ILE A 80 18.11 -18.51 1.34
CA ILE A 80 16.92 -18.14 2.11
C ILE A 80 15.78 -18.94 1.49
N PHE A 81 14.97 -19.57 2.31
CA PHE A 81 13.68 -20.12 1.93
C PHE A 81 12.69 -19.81 3.04
N HIS A 82 12.20 -18.60 2.98
CA HIS A 82 11.29 -18.00 3.93
C HIS A 82 9.86 -18.05 3.39
N VAL A 83 8.93 -18.43 4.27
CA VAL A 83 7.50 -18.27 4.06
C VAL A 83 6.88 -17.66 5.29
N GLY A 84 5.74 -16.98 5.13
CA GLY A 84 5.01 -16.39 6.24
C GLY A 84 3.55 -16.20 5.92
N VAL A 85 2.78 -16.08 7.00
CA VAL A 85 1.37 -15.71 6.99
C VAL A 85 1.18 -14.54 7.92
N SER A 86 0.26 -13.65 7.57
CA SER A 86 -0.08 -12.49 8.39
C SER A 86 -1.56 -12.16 8.27
N GLY A 87 -2.08 -11.40 9.21
CA GLY A 87 -3.41 -10.84 9.16
C GLY A 87 -3.52 -9.63 10.07
N PHE A 88 -4.50 -8.79 9.79
CA PHE A 88 -4.84 -7.67 10.64
C PHE A 88 -6.33 -7.35 10.55
N THR A 89 -6.85 -6.77 11.63
CA THR A 89 -8.18 -6.19 11.69
C THR A 89 -8.05 -4.73 12.11
N GLU A 90 -8.80 -3.86 11.47
CA GLU A 90 -8.90 -2.45 11.85
C GLU A 90 -10.36 -2.04 11.99
N ASP A 91 -10.66 -1.30 13.05
CA ASP A 91 -11.92 -0.66 13.31
C ASP A 91 -11.61 0.75 13.81
N TYR A 92 -11.95 1.76 13.03
CA TYR A 92 -11.59 3.14 13.32
C TYR A 92 -12.59 4.14 12.72
N GLY A 93 -12.73 5.28 13.40
CA GLY A 93 -13.49 6.41 12.88
C GLY A 93 -12.62 7.32 11.99
N MET A 94 -13.17 7.72 10.85
CA MET A 94 -12.56 8.75 10.00
C MET A 94 -13.38 10.03 10.06
N THR A 95 -12.74 11.15 10.40
CA THR A 95 -13.35 12.46 10.25
C THR A 95 -13.28 12.90 8.79
N PRO A 96 -14.44 13.15 8.16
CA PRO A 96 -14.46 13.64 6.79
C PRO A 96 -13.73 14.97 6.65
N LYS A 97 -12.85 15.08 5.68
CA LYS A 97 -12.18 16.36 5.40
C LYS A 97 -13.12 17.30 4.65
N THR A 98 -13.34 18.48 5.18
CA THR A 98 -13.94 19.57 4.43
C THR A 98 -12.99 19.97 3.31
N SER A 99 -13.47 20.00 2.07
CA SER A 99 -12.75 20.65 0.98
C SER A 99 -12.75 22.15 1.26
N SER A 100 -11.56 22.73 1.45
CA SER A 100 -11.39 24.19 1.57
C SER A 100 -11.68 24.93 0.25
N ASN A 101 -12.04 24.22 -0.81
CA ASN A 101 -12.38 24.82 -2.10
C ASN A 101 -13.88 25.11 -2.11
N SER A 102 -14.23 26.38 -1.94
CA SER A 102 -15.60 26.93 -1.85
C SER A 102 -16.49 26.71 -3.08
N SER A 103 -15.96 26.14 -4.16
CA SER A 103 -16.72 25.78 -5.36
C SER A 103 -17.28 24.36 -5.36
N ILE A 104 -16.93 23.53 -4.37
CA ILE A 104 -17.53 22.21 -4.16
C ILE A 104 -18.38 22.36 -2.90
N ASN A 105 -19.67 22.64 -3.07
CA ASN A 105 -20.64 22.76 -1.99
C ASN A 105 -20.36 21.78 -0.85
N GLY A 106 -19.77 22.24 0.23
CA GLY A 106 -19.67 21.71 1.59
C GLY A 106 -19.69 20.20 1.84
N THR A 107 -19.48 19.34 0.84
CA THR A 107 -19.50 17.89 0.97
C THR A 107 -18.19 17.38 1.57
N THR A 108 -18.32 16.78 2.72
CA THR A 108 -17.21 16.13 3.42
C THR A 108 -17.14 14.67 3.00
N HIS A 109 -15.92 14.18 2.71
CA HIS A 109 -15.69 12.80 2.30
C HIS A 109 -14.60 12.17 3.16
N ALA A 110 -14.82 10.92 3.57
CA ALA A 110 -13.79 10.04 4.13
C ALA A 110 -13.29 9.09 3.04
N ARG A 111 -11.99 9.14 2.73
CA ARG A 111 -11.39 8.23 1.78
C ARG A 111 -10.95 6.97 2.50
N ILE A 112 -11.71 5.89 2.32
CA ILE A 112 -11.49 4.62 2.99
C ILE A 112 -10.46 3.74 2.27
N ILE A 113 -10.43 3.76 0.94
CA ILE A 113 -9.45 3.04 0.12
C ILE A 113 -8.74 4.00 -0.80
N LYS A 114 -7.43 3.81 -1.01
CA LYS A 114 -6.64 4.61 -1.94
C LYS A 114 -5.46 3.84 -2.49
N PHE A 115 -5.44 3.63 -3.80
CA PHE A 115 -4.27 3.20 -4.53
C PHE A 115 -3.66 4.35 -5.34
N LYS A 116 -2.35 4.41 -5.37
CA LYS A 116 -1.57 5.34 -6.18
C LYS A 116 -0.64 4.57 -7.08
N SER A 117 -0.47 5.05 -8.31
CA SER A 117 0.56 4.56 -9.22
C SER A 117 1.98 4.82 -8.69
N ALA A 118 2.97 4.28 -9.38
CA ALA A 118 4.37 4.51 -9.08
C ALA A 118 4.75 6.01 -9.12
N GLY A 119 4.08 6.82 -9.95
CA GLY A 119 4.27 8.27 -10.06
C GLY A 119 3.72 9.05 -8.87
N ARG A 120 2.89 8.44 -8.05
CA ARG A 120 2.24 9.07 -6.89
C ARG A 120 1.56 10.40 -7.19
N GLY A 121 1.06 10.57 -8.42
CA GLY A 121 0.37 11.76 -8.88
C GLY A 121 -0.70 12.29 -7.93
N TYR A 122 -1.25 13.46 -8.21
CA TYR A 122 -2.26 14.11 -7.38
C TYR A 122 -3.55 13.31 -7.30
N SER A 123 -3.98 12.69 -8.39
CA SER A 123 -5.16 11.83 -8.41
C SER A 123 -4.81 10.43 -7.90
N PRO A 124 -5.68 9.80 -7.11
CA PRO A 124 -5.54 8.39 -6.84
C PRO A 124 -5.76 7.61 -8.15
N LEU A 125 -4.99 6.54 -8.33
CA LEU A 125 -5.26 5.55 -9.36
C LEU A 125 -6.65 4.93 -9.13
N PHE A 126 -6.94 4.65 -7.86
CA PHE A 126 -8.27 4.28 -7.38
C PHE A 126 -8.52 4.90 -6.00
N GLY A 127 -9.74 5.32 -5.73
CA GLY A 127 -10.16 5.81 -4.42
C GLY A 127 -11.64 5.58 -4.17
N LEU A 128 -11.96 5.05 -2.99
CA LEU A 128 -13.34 4.96 -2.51
C LEU A 128 -13.55 6.02 -1.42
N ASP A 129 -14.36 7.01 -1.74
CA ASP A 129 -14.71 8.10 -0.85
C ASP A 129 -16.15 7.92 -0.36
N VAL A 130 -16.32 7.72 0.93
CA VAL A 130 -17.64 7.64 1.57
C VAL A 130 -18.02 9.02 2.07
N GLN A 131 -19.26 9.39 1.85
CA GLN A 131 -19.78 10.64 2.28
C GLN A 131 -19.87 10.73 3.80
N GLY A 132 -19.40 11.85 4.36
CA GLY A 132 -19.73 12.29 5.69
C GLY A 132 -20.98 13.18 5.66
N ALA A 133 -21.75 13.22 6.73
CA ALA A 133 -22.94 14.05 6.80
C ALA A 133 -22.60 15.52 6.61
N SER A 134 -23.30 16.19 5.69
CA SER A 134 -23.29 17.64 5.59
C SER A 134 -24.33 18.19 6.57
N ALA A 135 -23.87 18.70 7.70
CA ALA A 135 -24.76 19.45 8.58
C ALA A 135 -24.19 20.86 8.77
N THR A 136 -24.88 21.82 8.24
CA THR A 136 -24.73 23.24 8.61
C THR A 136 -25.04 23.37 10.10
N GLY A 137 -23.99 23.63 10.92
CA GLY A 137 -24.17 23.99 12.33
C GLY A 137 -23.94 22.91 13.39
N VAL A 138 -23.56 21.68 13.04
CA VAL A 138 -23.26 20.63 14.02
C VAL A 138 -21.75 20.52 14.23
N LYS A 139 -21.32 20.54 15.49
CA LYS A 139 -19.94 20.29 15.88
C LYS A 139 -19.51 18.91 15.43
N PHE A 140 -18.31 18.80 14.86
CA PHE A 140 -17.69 17.63 14.19
C PHE A 140 -17.67 16.30 14.98
N SER A 141 -18.07 16.29 16.24
CA SER A 141 -17.94 15.19 17.17
C SER A 141 -18.87 13.98 16.97
N LYS A 142 -19.79 14.02 15.98
CA LYS A 142 -20.78 12.94 15.78
C LYS A 142 -20.97 12.50 14.32
N GLN A 143 -20.03 12.79 13.44
CA GLN A 143 -20.18 12.55 12.01
C GLN A 143 -19.01 11.76 11.41
N ASN A 144 -18.41 10.88 12.19
CA ASN A 144 -17.34 10.03 11.73
C ASN A 144 -17.90 8.91 10.85
N VAL A 145 -17.20 8.65 9.76
CA VAL A 145 -17.38 7.41 9.01
C VAL A 145 -16.65 6.32 9.79
N GLN A 146 -17.39 5.33 10.26
CA GLN A 146 -16.81 4.12 10.85
C GLN A 146 -16.27 3.26 9.71
N VAL A 147 -15.05 2.77 9.85
CA VAL A 147 -14.41 1.90 8.87
C VAL A 147 -13.94 0.64 9.57
N GLU A 148 -14.38 -0.48 9.04
CA GLU A 148 -13.91 -1.79 9.44
C GLU A 148 -13.14 -2.43 8.29
N SER A 149 -12.07 -3.15 8.61
CA SER A 149 -11.32 -3.92 7.61
C SER A 149 -10.71 -5.17 8.22
N GLU A 150 -10.71 -6.24 7.43
CA GLU A 150 -10.09 -7.50 7.79
C GLU A 150 -9.27 -8.04 6.63
N PHE A 151 -7.99 -8.33 6.87
CA PHE A 151 -7.04 -8.76 5.84
C PHE A 151 -6.21 -9.95 6.28
N GLY A 152 -6.05 -10.89 5.34
CA GLY A 152 -5.08 -11.98 5.43
C GLY A 152 -4.00 -11.86 4.37
N GLY A 153 -2.78 -12.32 4.66
CA GLY A 153 -1.67 -12.23 3.72
C GLY A 153 -0.70 -13.41 3.79
N LEU A 154 -0.08 -13.66 2.65
CA LEU A 154 1.01 -14.63 2.46
C LEU A 154 2.26 -13.91 2.00
N GLU A 155 3.42 -14.40 2.43
CA GLU A 155 4.70 -13.87 2.00
C GLU A 155 5.70 -15.00 1.74
N ALA A 156 6.60 -14.78 0.77
CA ALA A 156 7.69 -15.68 0.47
C ALA A 156 8.96 -14.93 0.06
N ILE A 157 10.13 -15.43 0.50
CA ILE A 157 11.44 -14.96 0.04
C ILE A 157 12.29 -16.18 -0.26
N ILE A 158 12.72 -16.30 -1.51
CA ILE A 158 13.66 -17.33 -1.96
C ILE A 158 14.90 -16.62 -2.45
N ALA A 159 16.07 -16.99 -1.90
CA ALA A 159 17.32 -16.44 -2.40
C ALA A 159 18.44 -17.49 -2.39
N SER A 160 19.28 -17.44 -3.41
CA SER A 160 20.49 -18.25 -3.53
C SER A 160 21.61 -17.44 -4.13
N GLY A 161 22.69 -17.23 -3.37
CA GLY A 161 23.81 -16.40 -3.81
C GLY A 161 23.37 -14.99 -4.18
N PRO A 162 23.59 -14.55 -5.45
CA PRO A 162 23.22 -13.23 -5.94
C PRO A 162 21.77 -13.10 -6.38
N PHE A 163 20.98 -14.16 -6.41
CA PHE A 163 19.58 -14.15 -6.84
C PHE A 163 18.62 -14.08 -5.66
N LYS A 164 17.52 -13.33 -5.85
CA LYS A 164 16.39 -13.24 -4.92
C LYS A 164 15.08 -13.18 -5.69
N LEU A 165 14.08 -13.90 -5.16
CA LEU A 165 12.66 -13.68 -5.44
C LEU A 165 11.97 -13.35 -4.13
N GLN A 166 11.11 -12.35 -4.14
CA GLN A 166 10.30 -11.95 -2.99
C GLN A 166 8.89 -11.64 -3.46
N SER A 167 7.90 -12.18 -2.77
CA SER A 167 6.49 -11.99 -3.08
C SER A 167 5.68 -11.79 -1.82
N GLU A 168 4.63 -10.99 -1.92
CA GLU A 168 3.55 -10.91 -0.96
C GLU A 168 2.21 -10.88 -1.71
N TYR A 169 1.21 -11.49 -1.12
CA TYR A 169 -0.19 -11.43 -1.52
C TYR A 169 -1.02 -11.12 -0.30
N THR A 170 -1.99 -10.23 -0.43
CA THR A 170 -2.95 -9.93 0.62
C THR A 170 -4.35 -9.82 0.03
N SER A 171 -5.33 -10.24 0.79
CA SER A 171 -6.75 -10.19 0.44
C SER A 171 -7.57 -9.91 1.68
N GLY A 172 -8.62 -9.13 1.53
CA GLY A 172 -9.53 -8.79 2.59
C GLY A 172 -10.60 -7.83 2.12
N GLU A 173 -11.33 -7.29 3.06
CA GLU A 173 -12.46 -6.41 2.79
C GLU A 173 -12.36 -5.11 3.58
N PHE A 174 -13.01 -4.09 3.03
CA PHE A 174 -13.32 -2.84 3.70
C PHE A 174 -14.83 -2.68 3.78
N GLU A 175 -15.32 -2.35 4.97
CA GLU A 175 -16.69 -1.89 5.19
C GLU A 175 -16.65 -0.49 5.80
N ALA A 176 -17.58 0.35 5.41
CA ALA A 176 -17.70 1.68 5.97
C ALA A 176 -19.17 2.04 6.17
N GLU A 177 -19.45 2.65 7.30
CA GLU A 177 -20.78 3.17 7.60
C GLU A 177 -20.69 4.60 8.10
N ASN A 178 -21.54 5.46 7.56
CA ASN A 178 -21.74 6.81 8.06
C ASN A 178 -23.10 6.90 8.74
N TYR A 179 -23.07 7.07 10.03
CA TYR A 179 -24.28 7.25 10.84
C TYR A 179 -24.79 8.69 10.76
N VAL A 180 -26.00 8.85 10.27
CA VAL A 180 -26.68 10.15 10.19
C VAL A 180 -27.85 10.15 11.18
N SER A 181 -27.75 10.97 12.23
CA SER A 181 -28.84 11.11 13.20
C SER A 181 -30.13 11.58 12.52
N GLY A 182 -31.17 10.74 12.53
CA GLY A 182 -32.47 11.02 11.91
C GLY A 182 -32.53 10.84 10.39
N GLY A 183 -31.50 10.26 9.78
CA GLY A 183 -31.42 9.98 8.33
C GLY A 183 -31.17 8.51 8.04
N THR A 184 -31.08 8.17 6.76
CA THR A 184 -30.65 6.85 6.29
C THR A 184 -29.12 6.80 6.28
N ASN A 185 -28.52 5.75 6.85
CA ASN A 185 -27.08 5.55 6.85
C ASN A 185 -26.56 5.37 5.43
N THR A 186 -25.36 5.89 5.19
CA THR A 186 -24.59 5.58 3.98
C THR A 186 -23.63 4.46 4.31
N THR A 187 -23.68 3.38 3.52
CA THR A 187 -22.76 2.25 3.65
C THR A 187 -21.95 2.08 2.39
N ALA A 188 -20.72 1.59 2.53
CA ALA A 188 -19.89 1.19 1.40
C ALA A 188 -19.09 -0.05 1.78
N SER A 189 -18.92 -0.96 0.82
CA SER A 189 -18.07 -2.15 0.96
C SER A 189 -17.25 -2.39 -0.30
N ALA A 190 -16.13 -3.05 -0.16
CA ALA A 190 -15.30 -3.49 -1.27
C ALA A 190 -14.35 -4.61 -0.86
N ASP A 191 -14.23 -5.62 -1.72
CA ASP A 191 -13.21 -6.65 -1.63
C ASP A 191 -11.91 -6.16 -2.25
N VAL A 192 -10.79 -6.34 -1.56
CA VAL A 192 -9.49 -5.85 -2.00
C VAL A 192 -8.46 -6.97 -2.00
N LYS A 193 -7.75 -7.08 -3.13
CA LYS A 193 -6.59 -7.95 -3.29
C LYS A 193 -5.40 -7.11 -3.77
N ALA A 194 -4.22 -7.37 -3.23
CA ALA A 194 -3.01 -6.76 -3.72
C ALA A 194 -1.85 -7.76 -3.64
N TRP A 195 -0.92 -7.68 -4.59
CA TRP A 195 0.19 -8.61 -4.68
C TRP A 195 1.40 -7.99 -5.36
N TYR A 196 2.56 -8.56 -5.12
CA TYR A 196 3.75 -8.30 -5.92
C TYR A 196 4.67 -9.51 -5.99
N LEU A 197 5.50 -9.54 -7.04
CA LEU A 197 6.67 -10.39 -7.18
C LEU A 197 7.85 -9.53 -7.58
N THR A 198 8.92 -9.56 -6.79
CA THR A 198 10.18 -8.86 -7.07
C THR A 198 11.30 -9.86 -7.27
N ALA A 199 11.98 -9.77 -8.40
CA ALA A 199 13.24 -10.46 -8.68
C ALA A 199 14.41 -9.48 -8.46
N GLY A 200 15.48 -9.97 -7.85
CA GLY A 200 16.71 -9.21 -7.65
C GLY A 200 17.94 -10.00 -8.08
N TYR A 201 18.90 -9.31 -8.69
CA TYR A 201 20.19 -9.89 -9.06
C TYR A 201 21.34 -8.96 -8.71
N ILE A 202 22.24 -9.42 -7.85
CA ILE A 202 23.43 -8.66 -7.43
C ILE A 202 24.53 -8.86 -8.47
N LEU A 203 24.94 -7.77 -9.14
CA LEU A 203 26.01 -7.78 -10.14
C LEU A 203 27.40 -7.83 -9.50
N THR A 204 27.53 -7.34 -8.25
CA THR A 204 28.81 -7.26 -7.56
C THR A 204 29.26 -8.64 -7.06
N PRO A 205 30.41 -9.16 -7.50
CA PRO A 205 30.89 -10.48 -7.10
C PRO A 205 31.04 -10.62 -5.58
N GLY A 206 30.68 -11.80 -5.05
CA GLY A 206 30.84 -12.15 -3.64
C GLY A 206 29.77 -11.60 -2.70
N VAL A 207 28.92 -10.69 -3.14
CA VAL A 207 27.77 -10.21 -2.37
C VAL A 207 26.60 -11.18 -2.51
N LYS A 208 25.90 -11.45 -1.40
CA LYS A 208 24.81 -12.45 -1.35
C LYS A 208 23.64 -11.93 -0.52
N TYR A 209 22.42 -12.19 -0.97
CA TYR A 209 21.19 -11.82 -0.26
C TYR A 209 21.07 -12.46 1.13
N SER A 210 21.56 -13.69 1.32
CA SER A 210 21.51 -14.38 2.60
C SER A 210 22.23 -13.62 3.74
N LYS A 211 23.18 -12.75 3.41
CA LYS A 211 23.86 -11.88 4.39
C LYS A 211 23.07 -10.64 4.77
N SER A 212 22.01 -10.35 4.02
CA SER A 212 21.11 -9.21 4.21
C SER A 212 19.74 -9.63 4.72
N TYR A 213 19.57 -10.86 5.18
CA TYR A 213 18.34 -11.38 5.76
C TYR A 213 18.50 -11.62 7.26
N LYS A 214 17.57 -11.10 8.08
CA LYS A 214 17.59 -11.27 9.53
C LYS A 214 16.18 -11.13 10.13
N GLY A 215 15.79 -12.10 10.96
CA GLY A 215 14.54 -12.02 11.74
C GLY A 215 13.29 -11.91 10.87
N GLY A 216 13.21 -12.72 9.81
CA GLY A 216 12.04 -12.75 8.93
C GLY A 216 11.90 -11.57 7.97
N LYS A 217 12.97 -10.79 7.74
CA LYS A 217 12.92 -9.62 6.83
C LYS A 217 14.25 -9.36 6.13
N MET A 218 14.18 -8.76 4.96
CA MET A 218 15.34 -8.25 4.22
C MET A 218 15.86 -6.97 4.88
N LYS A 219 17.17 -6.76 4.74
CA LYS A 219 17.91 -5.55 5.12
C LYS A 219 18.77 -5.09 3.94
N GLY A 220 19.37 -3.92 4.05
CA GLY A 220 20.27 -3.38 3.04
C GLY A 220 21.41 -4.34 2.68
N LEU A 221 21.78 -4.35 1.42
CA LEU A 221 22.89 -5.14 0.89
C LEU A 221 24.22 -4.69 1.51
N LYS A 222 25.15 -5.62 1.62
CA LYS A 222 26.53 -5.32 2.04
C LYS A 222 27.30 -4.64 0.92
N VAL A 223 28.20 -3.72 1.28
CA VAL A 223 29.09 -3.02 0.36
C VAL A 223 30.54 -3.33 0.76
N PRO A 224 31.13 -4.46 0.30
CA PRO A 224 32.45 -4.88 0.71
C PRO A 224 33.58 -4.00 0.16
N ASN A 225 33.37 -3.39 -1.01
CA ASN A 225 34.32 -2.48 -1.66
C ASN A 225 33.63 -1.12 -1.90
N PRO A 226 33.48 -0.28 -0.85
CA PRO A 226 32.76 0.98 -0.94
C PRO A 226 33.46 1.96 -1.90
N PHE A 227 32.66 2.69 -2.67
CA PHE A 227 33.14 3.75 -3.54
C PHE A 227 33.51 4.99 -2.70
N ASP A 228 34.71 5.47 -2.90
CA ASP A 228 35.23 6.71 -2.30
C ASP A 228 35.13 7.85 -3.33
N PHE A 229 34.24 8.80 -3.08
CA PHE A 229 34.01 9.95 -3.95
C PHE A 229 35.19 10.92 -4.05
N LYS A 230 36.16 10.86 -3.11
CA LYS A 230 37.36 11.71 -3.14
C LYS A 230 38.43 11.13 -4.04
N THR A 231 38.64 9.83 -4.00
CA THR A 231 39.73 9.15 -4.70
C THR A 231 39.28 8.45 -5.97
N GLY A 232 37.95 8.31 -6.19
CA GLY A 232 37.37 7.56 -7.30
C GLY A 232 37.58 6.04 -7.19
N LYS A 233 38.06 5.53 -6.05
CA LYS A 233 38.35 4.11 -5.84
C LYS A 233 37.14 3.37 -5.25
N GLY A 234 37.11 2.05 -5.46
CA GLY A 234 36.00 1.19 -5.04
C GLY A 234 34.94 1.07 -6.13
N MET A 235 34.02 0.12 -5.96
CA MET A 235 32.97 -0.15 -6.97
C MET A 235 31.56 0.01 -6.40
N GLY A 236 31.41 -0.06 -5.07
CA GLY A 236 30.11 -0.17 -4.45
C GLY A 236 29.47 -1.53 -4.68
N THR A 237 28.17 -1.63 -4.45
CA THR A 237 27.36 -2.81 -4.75
C THR A 237 26.27 -2.44 -5.74
N TRP A 238 26.19 -3.20 -6.83
CA TRP A 238 25.21 -3.02 -7.92
C TRP A 238 24.17 -4.13 -7.88
N GLU A 239 22.93 -3.78 -8.08
CA GLU A 239 21.79 -4.68 -8.06
C GLU A 239 20.80 -4.32 -9.18
N LEU A 240 20.35 -5.32 -9.93
CA LEU A 240 19.23 -5.21 -10.87
C LEU A 240 17.96 -5.67 -10.16
N ILE A 241 16.86 -4.97 -10.42
CA ILE A 241 15.54 -5.27 -9.86
C ILE A 241 14.51 -5.30 -10.98
N ALA A 242 13.67 -6.33 -10.96
CA ALA A 242 12.44 -6.40 -11.72
C ALA A 242 11.28 -6.68 -10.77
N ARG A 243 10.18 -5.93 -10.87
CA ARG A 243 8.95 -6.15 -10.09
C ARG A 243 7.75 -6.17 -11.01
N ILE A 244 6.86 -7.08 -10.73
CA ILE A 244 5.47 -7.02 -11.18
C ILE A 244 4.58 -6.93 -9.95
N GLU A 245 3.59 -6.08 -9.99
CA GLU A 245 2.65 -5.89 -8.89
C GLU A 245 1.27 -5.52 -9.44
N GLY A 246 0.25 -5.79 -8.65
CA GLY A 246 -1.11 -5.43 -9.01
C GLY A 246 -2.00 -5.27 -7.78
N TYR A 247 -3.12 -4.60 -8.01
CA TYR A 247 -4.25 -4.62 -7.11
C TYR A 247 -5.52 -4.92 -7.89
N GLN A 248 -6.51 -5.43 -7.18
CA GLN A 248 -7.87 -5.66 -7.64
C GLN A 248 -8.81 -5.26 -6.50
N VAL A 249 -9.80 -4.45 -6.82
CA VAL A 249 -10.92 -4.09 -5.95
C VAL A 249 -12.16 -4.58 -6.65
N ASP A 250 -12.85 -5.51 -6.02
CA ASP A 250 -14.10 -6.12 -6.54
C ASP A 250 -15.26 -5.74 -5.63
N ASP A 251 -16.45 -6.04 -6.10
CA ASP A 251 -17.70 -5.92 -5.34
C ASP A 251 -17.84 -4.58 -4.61
N ILE A 252 -17.44 -3.50 -5.31
CA ILE A 252 -17.62 -2.15 -4.78
C ILE A 252 -19.11 -1.86 -4.74
N ASN A 253 -19.65 -1.79 -3.53
CA ASN A 253 -21.05 -1.49 -3.28
C ASN A 253 -21.14 -0.20 -2.46
N ILE A 254 -22.01 0.71 -2.85
CA ILE A 254 -22.33 1.94 -2.13
C ILE A 254 -23.85 2.04 -2.03
N ASN A 255 -24.36 2.15 -0.83
CA ASN A 255 -25.74 2.55 -0.58
C ASN A 255 -25.73 3.94 0.04
N ASN A 256 -26.03 4.95 -0.75
CA ASN A 256 -26.01 6.34 -0.29
C ASN A 256 -27.40 6.72 0.23
N GLY A 257 -27.55 6.79 1.54
CA GLY A 257 -28.78 7.24 2.18
C GLY A 257 -29.08 8.69 1.78
N ALA A 258 -30.29 8.90 1.30
CA ALA A 258 -30.68 10.16 0.66
C ALA A 258 -30.71 11.36 1.61
N ALA A 259 -29.58 12.03 1.76
CA ALA A 259 -29.53 13.43 2.20
C ALA A 259 -29.27 14.30 0.96
N SER A 260 -30.14 15.21 0.62
CA SER A 260 -29.97 16.06 -0.55
C SER A 260 -28.65 16.85 -0.50
N GLY A 261 -27.82 16.72 -1.53
CA GLY A 261 -26.55 17.42 -1.68
C GLY A 261 -25.33 16.69 -1.24
N SER A 262 -25.43 15.44 -0.92
CA SER A 262 -24.31 14.62 -0.45
C SER A 262 -24.00 13.49 -1.43
N GLU A 263 -22.71 13.23 -1.68
CA GLU A 263 -22.27 12.24 -2.68
C GLU A 263 -21.16 11.36 -2.10
N SER A 264 -21.31 10.04 -2.19
CA SER A 264 -20.16 9.13 -2.14
C SER A 264 -19.49 9.10 -3.52
N ARG A 265 -18.20 8.72 -3.59
CA ARG A 265 -17.45 8.81 -4.86
C ARG A 265 -16.53 7.62 -5.03
N ILE A 266 -16.55 7.07 -6.24
CA ILE A 266 -15.51 6.18 -6.74
C ILE A 266 -14.64 7.02 -7.67
N ARG A 267 -13.34 7.14 -7.35
CA ARG A 267 -12.37 7.95 -8.10
C ARG A 267 -11.37 7.08 -8.82
N GLY A 268 -10.94 7.57 -9.97
CA GLY A 268 -9.94 6.90 -10.79
C GLY A 268 -10.54 5.76 -11.62
N THR A 269 -9.78 4.69 -11.79
CA THR A 269 -10.17 3.56 -12.62
C THR A 269 -11.27 2.75 -11.97
N ALA A 270 -12.48 2.81 -12.50
CA ALA A 270 -13.56 1.94 -12.09
C ALA A 270 -14.39 1.51 -13.31
N SER A 271 -14.79 0.26 -13.34
CA SER A 271 -15.58 -0.33 -14.44
C SER A 271 -16.52 -1.41 -13.94
N GLY A 272 -17.42 -1.86 -14.81
CA GLY A 272 -18.37 -2.94 -14.53
C GLY A 272 -19.51 -2.54 -13.61
N GLY A 273 -20.52 -3.41 -13.50
CA GLY A 273 -21.72 -3.14 -12.71
C GLY A 273 -22.37 -1.82 -13.10
N ASP A 274 -22.73 -1.04 -12.09
CA ASP A 274 -23.33 0.29 -12.26
C ASP A 274 -22.28 1.38 -12.60
N CYS A 275 -20.99 1.06 -12.61
CA CYS A 275 -19.89 1.98 -12.91
C CYS A 275 -19.49 2.01 -14.38
N ALA A 276 -20.41 1.92 -15.30
CA ALA A 276 -20.16 1.96 -16.76
C ALA A 276 -19.85 3.38 -17.28
N SER A 277 -19.04 4.15 -16.55
CA SER A 277 -18.74 5.55 -16.90
C SER A 277 -17.27 5.73 -17.19
N THR A 278 -16.96 6.52 -18.23
CA THR A 278 -15.62 7.04 -18.56
C THR A 278 -15.22 8.25 -17.71
N ALA A 279 -15.92 8.51 -16.61
CA ALA A 279 -15.65 9.68 -15.77
C ALA A 279 -14.52 9.41 -14.76
N ASP A 280 -13.65 10.38 -14.56
CA ASP A 280 -12.59 10.43 -13.52
C ASP A 280 -13.15 10.24 -12.09
N THR A 281 -14.42 10.49 -11.91
CA THR A 281 -15.12 10.34 -10.63
C THR A 281 -16.55 9.92 -10.87
N TYR A 282 -16.89 8.72 -10.43
CA TYR A 282 -18.26 8.26 -10.38
C TYR A 282 -18.91 8.74 -9.08
N LYS A 283 -19.98 9.53 -9.20
CA LYS A 283 -20.68 10.15 -8.07
C LYS A 283 -21.97 9.41 -7.78
N VAL A 284 -22.14 9.01 -6.53
CA VAL A 284 -23.37 8.38 -6.03
C VAL A 284 -24.09 9.39 -5.14
N SER A 285 -25.07 10.09 -5.71
CA SER A 285 -25.82 11.13 -5.00
C SER A 285 -27.01 10.59 -4.22
N SER A 286 -27.57 9.46 -4.65
CA SER A 286 -28.65 8.74 -3.96
C SER A 286 -28.79 7.34 -4.50
N GLY A 287 -29.32 6.43 -3.69
CA GLY A 287 -29.58 5.05 -4.09
C GLY A 287 -28.33 4.16 -3.97
N THR A 288 -28.42 2.99 -4.62
CA THR A 288 -27.40 1.94 -4.54
C THR A 288 -26.62 1.86 -5.85
N VAL A 289 -25.31 1.72 -5.74
CA VAL A 289 -24.39 1.35 -6.81
C VAL A 289 -23.72 0.05 -6.42
N SER A 290 -23.66 -0.90 -7.31
CA SER A 290 -23.17 -2.25 -7.03
C SER A 290 -22.37 -2.86 -8.17
N GLY A 291 -21.51 -3.82 -7.82
CA GLY A 291 -20.74 -4.62 -8.77
C GLY A 291 -19.64 -3.86 -9.51
N CYS A 292 -19.27 -2.68 -9.03
CA CYS A 292 -18.12 -1.95 -9.58
C CYS A 292 -16.81 -2.62 -9.20
N LYS A 293 -15.81 -2.50 -10.07
CA LYS A 293 -14.47 -3.03 -9.86
C LYS A 293 -13.41 -2.06 -10.34
N SER A 294 -12.20 -2.22 -9.82
CA SER A 294 -11.02 -1.49 -10.29
C SER A 294 -9.80 -2.37 -10.17
N GLN A 295 -8.93 -2.36 -11.18
CA GLN A 295 -7.66 -3.06 -11.12
C GLN A 295 -6.58 -2.33 -11.92
N ALA A 296 -5.33 -2.54 -11.53
CA ALA A 296 -4.18 -2.12 -12.28
C ALA A 296 -2.99 -3.05 -12.03
N ASN A 297 -2.11 -3.12 -13.02
CA ASN A 297 -0.87 -3.85 -12.94
C ASN A 297 0.31 -2.92 -13.27
N THR A 298 1.40 -3.03 -12.50
CA THR A 298 2.60 -2.24 -12.70
C THR A 298 3.80 -3.16 -12.92
N TYR A 299 4.60 -2.86 -13.94
CA TYR A 299 5.86 -3.53 -14.25
C TYR A 299 6.99 -2.53 -14.01
N THR A 300 7.97 -2.91 -13.20
CA THR A 300 9.10 -2.03 -12.86
C THR A 300 10.42 -2.73 -13.16
N LEU A 301 11.31 -2.03 -13.88
CA LEU A 301 12.71 -2.42 -14.04
C LEU A 301 13.59 -1.34 -13.43
N GLY A 302 14.59 -1.74 -12.65
CA GLY A 302 15.44 -0.79 -11.96
C GLY A 302 16.86 -1.29 -11.73
N ILE A 303 17.73 -0.32 -11.46
CA ILE A 303 19.10 -0.55 -11.04
C ILE A 303 19.38 0.24 -9.76
N ASN A 304 19.99 -0.42 -8.80
CA ASN A 304 20.44 0.16 -7.54
C ASN A 304 21.96 0.16 -7.51
N TRP A 305 22.56 1.28 -7.13
CA TRP A 305 23.98 1.39 -6.82
C TRP A 305 24.16 1.86 -5.37
N LEU A 306 24.60 0.95 -4.52
CA LEU A 306 25.00 1.26 -3.16
C LEU A 306 26.48 1.64 -3.23
N ALA A 307 26.77 2.92 -3.40
CA ALA A 307 28.13 3.42 -3.52
C ALA A 307 28.94 3.10 -2.24
N ASN A 308 28.36 3.37 -1.08
CA ASN A 308 28.92 3.01 0.22
C ASN A 308 27.76 2.83 1.24
N LYS A 309 28.08 2.67 2.53
CA LYS A 309 27.08 2.48 3.58
C LYS A 309 26.11 3.65 3.75
N ASN A 310 26.47 4.84 3.28
CA ASN A 310 25.71 6.07 3.46
C ASN A 310 25.02 6.56 2.19
N VAL A 311 25.52 6.18 1.00
CA VAL A 311 25.05 6.72 -0.28
C VAL A 311 24.51 5.62 -1.17
N LYS A 312 23.27 5.78 -1.62
CA LYS A 312 22.59 4.88 -2.54
C LYS A 312 21.96 5.70 -3.68
N PHE A 313 22.17 5.25 -4.91
CA PHE A 313 21.50 5.75 -6.10
C PHE A 313 20.56 4.67 -6.63
N ARG A 314 19.46 5.09 -7.19
CA ARG A 314 18.47 4.23 -7.84
C ARG A 314 18.00 4.90 -9.13
N ALA A 315 17.78 4.11 -10.16
CA ALA A 315 17.06 4.50 -11.35
C ALA A 315 16.07 3.38 -11.70
N ALA A 316 14.87 3.74 -12.07
CA ALA A 316 13.84 2.77 -12.43
C ALA A 316 12.88 3.34 -13.48
N TYR A 317 12.37 2.45 -14.33
CA TYR A 317 11.23 2.69 -15.18
C TYR A 317 10.07 1.81 -14.72
N ALA A 318 8.90 2.39 -14.57
CA ALA A 318 7.67 1.72 -14.21
C ALA A 318 6.59 2.00 -15.26
N GLN A 319 5.90 0.94 -15.70
CA GLN A 319 4.75 0.99 -16.59
C GLN A 319 3.55 0.45 -15.82
N THR A 320 2.51 1.26 -15.65
CA THR A 320 1.25 0.87 -15.02
C THR A 320 0.15 0.83 -16.09
N ASN A 321 -0.53 -0.30 -16.21
CA ASN A 321 -1.67 -0.49 -17.09
C ASN A 321 -2.95 -0.52 -16.25
N PHE A 322 -3.98 0.16 -16.73
CA PHE A 322 -5.30 0.28 -16.08
C PHE A 322 -6.35 -0.48 -16.86
N ASP A 323 -7.32 -1.05 -16.18
CA ASP A 323 -8.45 -1.74 -16.83
C ASP A 323 -9.56 -0.79 -17.29
N ALA A 324 -9.52 0.46 -16.85
CA ALA A 324 -10.45 1.50 -17.29
C ALA A 324 -9.70 2.81 -17.49
N ASP A 325 -10.15 3.60 -18.42
CA ASP A 325 -9.56 4.89 -18.74
C ASP A 325 -9.59 5.85 -17.55
N VAL A 326 -8.49 6.54 -17.31
CA VAL A 326 -8.38 7.63 -16.33
C VAL A 326 -8.33 8.94 -17.08
N LEU A 327 -9.16 9.90 -16.70
CA LEU A 327 -9.09 11.26 -17.25
C LEU A 327 -7.93 12.03 -16.64
N ALA A 328 -7.21 12.81 -17.47
CA ALA A 328 -6.18 13.70 -16.99
C ALA A 328 -6.76 14.78 -16.05
N PRO A 329 -6.02 15.16 -14.98
CA PRO A 329 -6.54 16.11 -13.99
C PRO A 329 -6.70 17.55 -14.48
N ASP A 330 -6.12 17.94 -15.60
CA ASP A 330 -6.24 19.26 -16.18
C ASP A 330 -7.14 19.28 -17.42
N ASN A 331 -8.29 19.27 -17.23
CA ASN A 331 -9.55 19.21 -17.88
C ASN A 331 -9.81 20.12 -19.11
N THR A 332 -8.83 20.48 -19.89
CA THR A 332 -9.09 21.26 -21.11
C THR A 332 -9.28 20.40 -22.37
N ASP A 333 -8.71 19.19 -22.37
CA ASP A 333 -8.94 18.20 -23.43
C ASP A 333 -9.06 16.83 -22.73
N ALA A 334 -10.28 16.33 -22.56
CA ALA A 334 -10.57 15.03 -21.94
C ALA A 334 -9.88 13.89 -22.68
N LYS A 335 -8.59 13.68 -22.41
CA LYS A 335 -7.85 12.50 -22.84
C LYS A 335 -7.98 11.45 -21.78
N ALA A 336 -8.56 10.34 -22.16
CA ALA A 336 -8.55 9.12 -21.39
C ALA A 336 -7.19 8.42 -21.57
N PHE A 337 -6.63 7.92 -20.48
CA PHE A 337 -5.39 7.15 -20.46
C PHE A 337 -5.69 5.77 -19.91
N ASP A 338 -5.14 4.75 -20.56
CA ASP A 338 -5.19 3.36 -20.15
C ASP A 338 -3.86 2.88 -19.55
N ASP A 339 -2.84 3.74 -19.57
CA ASP A 339 -1.54 3.45 -19.00
C ASP A 339 -0.78 4.69 -18.48
N GLU A 340 0.25 4.44 -17.67
CA GLU A 340 1.20 5.45 -17.17
C GLU A 340 2.62 4.91 -17.23
N GLY A 341 3.51 5.59 -17.96
CA GLY A 341 4.94 5.31 -17.97
C GLY A 341 5.72 6.32 -17.13
N LEU A 342 6.54 5.85 -16.19
CA LEU A 342 7.34 6.69 -15.31
C LEU A 342 8.81 6.30 -15.31
N PHE A 343 9.70 7.23 -15.65
CA PHE A 343 11.11 7.13 -15.32
C PHE A 343 11.42 7.92 -14.05
N SER A 344 12.10 7.30 -13.10
CA SER A 344 12.43 7.91 -11.82
C SER A 344 13.88 7.67 -11.42
N MET A 345 14.48 8.67 -10.77
CA MET A 345 15.82 8.58 -10.17
C MET A 345 15.79 9.10 -8.74
N ARG A 346 16.55 8.46 -7.87
CA ARG A 346 16.70 8.88 -6.47
C ARG A 346 18.14 8.75 -6.01
N MET A 347 18.66 9.79 -5.39
CA MET A 347 19.83 9.73 -4.52
C MET A 347 19.36 9.74 -3.06
N GLN A 348 19.91 8.85 -2.26
CA GLN A 348 19.61 8.76 -0.84
C GLN A 348 20.90 8.82 -0.05
N TYR A 349 20.94 9.72 0.94
CA TYR A 349 22.01 9.81 1.93
C TYR A 349 21.47 9.34 3.29
N MET A 350 22.21 8.44 3.94
CA MET A 350 21.84 7.84 5.23
C MET A 350 22.88 8.29 6.28
N PHE A 351 22.40 8.84 7.35
CA PHE A 351 23.20 9.32 8.49
C PHE A 351 23.55 8.21 9.48
#